data_a71ac5f37d0976f649c53b69532fcc50
#
_entry.id   a71ac5f37d0976f649c53b69532fcc50
#
_cell.length_a   1.000
_cell.length_b   1.000
_cell.length_c   1.000
_cell.angle_alpha   90.00
_cell.angle_beta   90.00
_cell.angle_gamma   90.00
#
_symmetry.space_group_name_H-M   'P 1'
#
loop_
_entity.id
_entity.type
_entity.pdbx_description
1 polymer ?
#
loop_
_entity_poly.entity_id
_entity_poly.type
_entity_poly.pdbx_seq_one_letter_code
_entity_poly.pdbx_strand_id
1 'polypeptide(L)'
;RQIFFTIIVGLYLLIFFKKNFFKSFNASGLPGLIAVISLGVGFSAYVFAMYHTTVANTLFIISTETIFLALFGYIFLKEKINFVTLISIFMGMSGVLLIIGSSLSIQSSSQFFGNIVAFIMPISFAVLIVIVRKYPKVDMVPSQFIAGTFAALIGYLVAGKLSISS
;
A
#
# COMPACT_ATOMS: atom_id res chain seq x y z
N ARG A 1 9.01 6.49 -10.82
CA ARG A 1 8.53 7.12 -9.57
C ARG A 1 9.13 6.44 -8.34
N GLN A 2 9.09 5.13 -8.20
CA GLN A 2 9.67 4.38 -7.08
C GLN A 2 11.20 4.54 -6.99
N ILE A 3 11.90 4.59 -8.11
CA ILE A 3 13.36 4.80 -8.14
C ILE A 3 13.74 6.15 -7.51
N PHE A 4 13.03 7.24 -7.86
CA PHE A 4 13.26 8.55 -7.27
C PHE A 4 12.99 8.55 -5.77
N PHE A 5 11.89 7.93 -5.33
CA PHE A 5 11.58 7.78 -3.91
C PHE A 5 12.69 7.02 -3.18
N THR A 6 13.14 5.90 -3.72
CA THR A 6 14.23 5.09 -3.15
C THR A 6 15.54 5.86 -3.06
N ILE A 7 15.88 6.66 -4.08
CA ILE A 7 17.10 7.49 -4.08
C ILE A 7 17.00 8.56 -2.98
N ILE A 8 15.88 9.28 -2.89
CA ILE A 8 15.69 10.34 -1.89
C ILE A 8 15.76 9.77 -0.47
N VAL A 9 15.03 8.69 -0.20
CA VAL A 9 15.04 8.02 1.11
C VAL A 9 16.42 7.41 1.40
N GLY A 10 17.10 6.87 0.38
CA GLY A 10 18.46 6.37 0.50
C GLY A 10 19.47 7.47 0.86
N LEU A 11 19.40 8.63 0.22
CA LEU A 11 20.22 9.80 0.56
C LEU A 11 19.94 10.28 1.99
N TYR A 12 18.67 10.35 2.38
CA TYR A 12 18.28 10.71 3.74
C TYR A 12 18.91 9.74 4.76
N LEU A 13 18.83 8.44 4.53
CA LEU A 13 19.40 7.42 5.40
C LEU A 13 20.93 7.49 5.46
N LEU A 14 21.60 7.75 4.34
CA LEU A 14 23.06 7.92 4.31
C LEU A 14 23.51 9.14 5.14
N ILE A 15 22.75 10.24 5.09
CA ILE A 15 23.07 11.46 5.83
C ILE A 15 22.81 11.29 7.34
N PHE A 16 21.64 10.74 7.71
CA PHE A 16 21.20 10.69 9.10
C PHE A 16 21.59 9.43 9.86
N PHE A 17 21.58 8.26 9.19
CA PHE A 17 21.85 6.96 9.85
C PHE A 17 23.28 6.44 9.63
N LYS A 18 24.02 6.95 8.63
CA LYS A 18 25.42 6.56 8.34
C LYS A 18 25.61 5.03 8.41
N LYS A 19 26.52 4.55 9.29
CA LYS A 19 26.83 3.12 9.46
C LYS A 19 25.81 2.33 10.29
N ASN A 20 24.80 2.98 10.88
CA ASN A 20 23.87 2.33 11.82
C ASN A 20 22.56 1.86 11.17
N PHE A 21 22.44 1.90 9.85
CA PHE A 21 21.24 1.49 9.11
C PHE A 21 20.74 0.09 9.50
N PHE A 22 21.63 -0.92 9.40
CA PHE A 22 21.26 -2.29 9.76
C PHE A 22 20.93 -2.45 11.25
N LYS A 23 21.58 -1.68 12.11
CA LYS A 23 21.30 -1.68 13.54
C LYS A 23 19.91 -1.07 13.83
N SER A 24 19.55 0.02 13.16
CA SER A 24 18.23 0.63 13.26
C SER A 24 17.12 -0.26 12.68
N PHE A 25 17.39 -0.93 11.56
CA PHE A 25 16.45 -1.91 11.01
C PHE A 25 16.25 -3.10 11.95
N ASN A 26 17.33 -3.65 12.51
CA ASN A 26 17.25 -4.75 13.49
C ASN A 26 16.56 -4.31 14.80
N ALA A 27 16.73 -3.04 15.19
CA ALA A 27 16.03 -2.46 16.34
C ALA A 27 14.52 -2.27 16.08
N SER A 28 14.10 -2.14 14.83
CA SER A 28 12.69 -2.08 14.44
C SER A 28 11.96 -3.43 14.61
N GLY A 29 12.69 -4.54 14.67
CA GLY A 29 12.19 -5.88 14.94
C GLY A 29 11.00 -6.31 14.09
N LEU A 30 10.07 -7.04 14.69
CA LEU A 30 8.86 -7.55 14.03
C LEU A 30 7.99 -6.44 13.41
N PRO A 31 7.74 -5.28 14.07
CA PRO A 31 6.98 -4.18 13.46
C PRO A 31 7.60 -3.65 12.17
N GLY A 32 8.93 -3.51 12.14
CA GLY A 32 9.65 -3.07 10.94
C GLY A 32 9.52 -4.06 9.79
N LEU A 33 9.59 -5.35 10.08
CA LEU A 33 9.44 -6.41 9.07
C LEU A 33 8.03 -6.43 8.49
N ILE A 34 6.98 -6.29 9.32
CA ILE A 34 5.61 -6.21 8.83
C ILE A 34 5.42 -4.95 7.98
N ALA A 35 6.02 -3.82 8.35
CA ALA A 35 5.99 -2.60 7.56
C ALA A 35 6.62 -2.79 6.17
N VAL A 36 7.77 -3.47 6.07
CA VAL A 36 8.42 -3.80 4.78
C VAL A 36 7.51 -4.66 3.91
N ILE A 37 6.95 -5.73 4.48
CA ILE A 37 6.07 -6.65 3.75
C ILE A 37 4.81 -5.90 3.27
N SER A 38 4.16 -5.16 4.17
CA SER A 38 2.94 -4.40 3.83
C SER A 38 3.19 -3.41 2.70
N LEU A 39 4.24 -2.60 2.78
CA LEU A 39 4.58 -1.65 1.72
C LEU A 39 4.98 -2.34 0.42
N GLY A 40 5.83 -3.36 0.49
CA GLY A 40 6.29 -4.09 -0.68
C GLY A 40 5.15 -4.76 -1.43
N VAL A 41 4.27 -5.44 -0.71
CA VAL A 41 3.07 -6.09 -1.27
C VAL A 41 2.10 -5.05 -1.82
N GLY A 42 1.82 -3.97 -1.06
CA GLY A 42 0.92 -2.90 -1.49
C GLY A 42 1.38 -2.22 -2.77
N PHE A 43 2.65 -1.85 -2.87
CA PHE A 43 3.19 -1.23 -4.09
C PHE A 43 3.21 -2.18 -5.28
N SER A 44 3.54 -3.45 -5.06
CA SER A 44 3.53 -4.45 -6.13
C SER A 44 2.12 -4.68 -6.66
N ALA A 45 1.14 -4.79 -5.77
CA ALA A 45 -0.26 -4.92 -6.12
C ALA A 45 -0.78 -3.70 -6.90
N TYR A 46 -0.37 -2.48 -6.51
CA TYR A 46 -0.70 -1.25 -7.22
C TYR A 46 -0.19 -1.27 -8.67
N VAL A 47 1.10 -1.57 -8.84
CA VAL A 47 1.69 -1.65 -10.19
C VAL A 47 0.97 -2.69 -11.02
N PHE A 48 0.72 -3.87 -10.47
CA PHE A 48 0.02 -4.95 -11.17
C PHE A 48 -1.42 -4.54 -11.54
N ALA A 49 -2.16 -3.92 -10.63
CA ALA A 49 -3.52 -3.45 -10.87
C ALA A 49 -3.57 -2.43 -12.02
N MET A 50 -2.62 -1.49 -12.05
CA MET A 50 -2.52 -0.47 -13.10
C MET A 50 -2.34 -1.05 -14.52
N TYR A 51 -1.80 -2.26 -14.64
CA TYR A 51 -1.66 -2.95 -15.94
C TYR A 51 -2.93 -3.69 -16.35
N HIS A 52 -3.74 -4.14 -15.39
CA HIS A 52 -4.88 -5.00 -15.68
C HIS A 52 -6.23 -4.30 -15.58
N THR A 53 -6.30 -3.13 -14.92
CA THR A 53 -7.53 -2.35 -14.79
C THR A 53 -7.28 -0.86 -15.10
N THR A 54 -8.33 -0.07 -15.12
CA THR A 54 -8.22 1.37 -15.40
C THR A 54 -7.63 2.12 -14.20
N VAL A 55 -6.92 3.21 -14.49
CA VAL A 55 -6.37 4.11 -13.45
C VAL A 55 -7.49 4.61 -12.51
N ALA A 56 -8.65 4.94 -13.09
CA ALA A 56 -9.80 5.40 -12.32
C ALA A 56 -10.28 4.34 -11.31
N ASN A 57 -10.47 3.10 -11.74
CA ASN A 57 -10.87 2.00 -10.86
C ASN A 57 -9.84 1.76 -9.75
N THR A 58 -8.55 1.76 -10.11
CA THR A 58 -7.47 1.58 -9.14
C THR A 58 -7.49 2.67 -8.07
N LEU A 59 -7.61 3.95 -8.46
CA LEU A 59 -7.66 5.07 -7.51
C LEU A 59 -8.91 5.03 -6.62
N PHE A 60 -10.05 4.63 -7.16
CA PHE A 60 -11.26 4.45 -6.37
C PHE A 60 -11.12 3.33 -5.34
N ILE A 61 -10.57 2.19 -5.73
CA ILE A 61 -10.33 1.08 -4.82
C ILE A 61 -9.35 1.51 -3.73
N ILE A 62 -8.31 2.27 -4.05
CA ILE A 62 -7.36 2.80 -3.06
C ILE A 62 -8.06 3.73 -2.06
N SER A 63 -9.04 4.53 -2.47
CA SER A 63 -9.77 5.40 -1.56
C SER A 63 -10.52 4.65 -0.44
N THR A 64 -10.72 3.32 -0.59
CA THR A 64 -11.25 2.47 0.49
C THR A 64 -10.26 2.26 1.64
N GLU A 65 -9.02 2.73 1.53
CA GLU A 65 -8.00 2.66 2.59
C GLU A 65 -8.52 3.19 3.93
N THR A 66 -9.28 4.30 3.89
CA THR A 66 -9.88 4.88 5.11
C THR A 66 -10.83 3.93 5.81
N ILE A 67 -11.53 3.08 5.06
CA ILE A 67 -12.45 2.08 5.60
C ILE A 67 -11.66 0.99 6.33
N PHE A 68 -10.63 0.43 5.67
CA PHE A 68 -9.76 -0.57 6.28
C PHE A 68 -9.01 -0.01 7.47
N LEU A 69 -8.56 1.26 7.39
CA LEU A 69 -7.89 1.94 8.50
C LEU A 69 -8.80 2.06 9.73
N ALA A 70 -10.05 2.47 9.53
CA ALA A 70 -11.03 2.56 10.62
C ALA A 70 -11.33 1.18 11.23
N LEU A 71 -11.52 0.16 10.38
CA LEU A 71 -11.78 -1.21 10.81
C LEU A 71 -10.61 -1.78 11.63
N PHE A 72 -9.39 -1.66 11.11
CA PHE A 72 -8.19 -2.17 11.78
C PHE A 72 -7.83 -1.34 13.01
N GLY A 73 -8.05 -0.01 12.99
CA GLY A 73 -7.94 0.85 14.15
C GLY A 73 -8.86 0.40 15.28
N TYR A 74 -10.12 0.09 14.96
CA TYR A 74 -11.06 -0.46 15.93
C TYR A 74 -10.61 -1.82 16.49
N ILE A 75 -10.19 -2.76 15.63
CA ILE A 75 -9.84 -4.13 16.03
C ILE A 75 -8.52 -4.17 16.81
N PHE A 76 -7.46 -3.50 16.30
CA PHE A 76 -6.09 -3.65 16.83
C PHE A 76 -5.69 -2.57 17.84
N LEU A 77 -6.21 -1.34 17.70
CA LEU A 77 -5.93 -0.23 18.61
C LEU A 77 -7.08 0.00 19.61
N LYS A 78 -8.23 -0.68 19.44
CA LYS A 78 -9.45 -0.48 20.24
C LYS A 78 -9.94 0.98 20.21
N GLU A 79 -9.68 1.67 19.08
CA GLU A 79 -10.17 3.04 18.86
C GLU A 79 -11.69 3.01 18.70
N LYS A 80 -12.40 3.96 19.32
CA LYS A 80 -13.85 4.07 19.16
C LYS A 80 -14.15 4.65 17.78
N ILE A 81 -14.94 3.93 16.98
CA ILE A 81 -15.44 4.47 15.71
C ILE A 81 -16.51 5.52 16.03
N ASN A 82 -16.28 6.77 15.62
CA ASN A 82 -17.26 7.84 15.76
C ASN A 82 -18.38 7.65 14.71
N PHE A 83 -19.58 8.11 15.04
CA PHE A 83 -20.73 8.05 14.14
C PHE A 83 -20.47 8.72 12.77
N VAL A 84 -19.75 9.84 12.77
CA VAL A 84 -19.31 10.52 11.54
C VAL A 84 -18.42 9.61 10.68
N THR A 85 -17.48 8.88 11.29
CA THR A 85 -16.63 7.91 10.59
C THR A 85 -17.46 6.78 10.01
N LEU A 86 -18.46 6.29 10.71
CA LEU A 86 -19.36 5.24 10.23
C LEU A 86 -20.13 5.70 8.98
N ILE A 87 -20.69 6.91 9.00
CA ILE A 87 -21.39 7.50 7.83
C ILE A 87 -20.42 7.63 6.65
N SER A 88 -19.20 8.14 6.88
CA SER A 88 -18.19 8.30 5.84
C SER A 88 -17.80 6.96 5.20
N ILE A 89 -17.67 5.91 6.01
CA ILE A 89 -17.43 4.54 5.54
C ILE A 89 -18.58 4.09 4.63
N PHE A 90 -19.82 4.29 5.08
CA PHE A 90 -21.00 3.85 4.31
C PHE A 90 -21.11 4.60 2.98
N MET A 91 -20.88 5.92 2.96
CA MET A 91 -20.85 6.72 1.74
C MET A 91 -19.73 6.29 0.80
N GLY A 92 -18.53 6.07 1.33
CA GLY A 92 -17.38 5.60 0.55
C GLY A 92 -17.63 4.22 -0.07
N MET A 93 -18.18 3.27 0.70
CA MET A 93 -18.55 1.95 0.18
C MET A 93 -19.60 2.03 -0.93
N SER A 94 -20.64 2.88 -0.75
CA SER A 94 -21.66 3.07 -1.77
C SER A 94 -21.06 3.59 -3.08
N GLY A 95 -20.14 4.55 -3.01
CA GLY A 95 -19.44 5.08 -4.19
C GLY A 95 -18.63 4.00 -4.91
N VAL A 96 -17.87 3.18 -4.17
CA VAL A 96 -17.09 2.06 -4.74
C VAL A 96 -18.01 1.02 -5.39
N LEU A 97 -19.12 0.66 -4.73
CA LEU A 97 -20.09 -0.31 -5.27
C LEU A 97 -20.75 0.20 -6.56
N LEU A 98 -21.09 1.50 -6.65
CA LEU A 98 -21.64 2.08 -7.86
C LEU A 98 -20.65 2.01 -9.03
N ILE A 99 -19.36 2.28 -8.79
CA ILE A 99 -18.33 2.25 -9.84
C ILE A 99 -18.04 0.82 -10.29
N ILE A 100 -17.85 -0.11 -9.34
CA ILE A 100 -17.65 -1.52 -9.68
C ILE A 100 -18.90 -2.08 -10.37
N GLY A 101 -20.10 -1.74 -9.86
CA GLY A 101 -21.37 -2.19 -10.41
C GLY A 101 -21.59 -1.71 -11.85
N SER A 102 -21.29 -0.45 -12.16
CA SER A 102 -21.40 0.07 -13.53
C SER A 102 -20.38 -0.54 -14.49
N SER A 103 -19.26 -1.01 -13.97
CA SER A 103 -18.19 -1.60 -14.77
C SER A 103 -18.38 -3.10 -15.02
N LEU A 104 -19.18 -3.81 -14.23
CA LEU A 104 -19.37 -5.27 -14.34
C LEU A 104 -19.97 -5.72 -15.66
N SER A 105 -20.76 -4.87 -16.32
CA SER A 105 -21.41 -5.19 -17.60
C SER A 105 -20.47 -5.10 -18.82
N ILE A 106 -19.28 -4.52 -18.69
CA ILE A 106 -18.35 -4.22 -19.79
C ILE A 106 -16.93 -4.76 -19.52
N GLN A 107 -16.67 -5.31 -18.34
CA GLN A 107 -15.32 -5.72 -17.95
C GLN A 107 -14.90 -7.04 -18.58
N SER A 108 -13.67 -7.05 -19.13
CA SER A 108 -12.96 -8.28 -19.43
C SER A 108 -12.56 -9.00 -18.13
N SER A 109 -12.38 -10.34 -18.19
CA SER A 109 -11.91 -11.13 -17.05
C SER A 109 -10.60 -10.59 -16.45
N SER A 110 -9.75 -9.98 -17.29
CA SER A 110 -8.50 -9.34 -16.88
C SER A 110 -8.72 -8.11 -15.99
N GLN A 111 -9.70 -7.26 -16.32
CA GLN A 111 -10.04 -6.07 -15.54
C GLN A 111 -10.63 -6.42 -14.18
N PHE A 112 -11.47 -7.45 -14.14
CA PHE A 112 -12.03 -7.95 -12.88
C PHE A 112 -10.93 -8.45 -11.94
N PHE A 113 -9.98 -9.23 -12.46
CA PHE A 113 -8.81 -9.69 -11.69
C PHE A 113 -7.95 -8.51 -11.21
N GLY A 114 -7.68 -7.52 -12.08
CA GLY A 114 -6.96 -6.29 -11.72
C GLY A 114 -7.63 -5.53 -10.58
N ASN A 115 -8.95 -5.43 -10.58
CA ASN A 115 -9.71 -4.78 -9.51
C ASN A 115 -9.60 -5.54 -8.17
N ILE A 116 -9.64 -6.87 -8.18
CA ILE A 116 -9.43 -7.68 -6.96
C ILE A 116 -8.03 -7.46 -6.40
N VAL A 117 -7.00 -7.50 -7.24
CA VAL A 117 -5.62 -7.27 -6.81
C VAL A 117 -5.42 -5.85 -6.27
N ALA A 118 -6.13 -4.85 -6.82
CA ALA A 118 -6.09 -3.48 -6.33
C ALA A 118 -6.48 -3.35 -4.86
N PHE A 119 -7.37 -4.20 -4.32
CA PHE A 119 -7.74 -4.17 -2.90
C PHE A 119 -6.60 -4.54 -1.94
N ILE A 120 -5.58 -5.23 -2.42
CA ILE A 120 -4.41 -5.55 -1.59
C ILE A 120 -3.70 -4.28 -1.13
N MET A 121 -3.69 -3.23 -1.94
CA MET A 121 -3.01 -1.98 -1.60
C MET A 121 -3.64 -1.27 -0.39
N PRO A 122 -4.94 -0.92 -0.37
CA PRO A 122 -5.55 -0.25 0.78
C PRO A 122 -5.49 -1.09 2.07
N ILE A 123 -5.59 -2.41 1.97
CA ILE A 123 -5.43 -3.30 3.12
C ILE A 123 -3.99 -3.22 3.66
N SER A 124 -2.99 -3.30 2.79
CA SER A 124 -1.57 -3.24 3.16
C SER A 124 -1.21 -1.89 3.81
N PHE A 125 -1.71 -0.78 3.26
CA PHE A 125 -1.48 0.55 3.83
C PHE A 125 -2.19 0.72 5.18
N ALA A 126 -3.40 0.21 5.33
CA ALA A 126 -4.12 0.24 6.60
C ALA A 126 -3.36 -0.56 7.69
N VAL A 127 -2.82 -1.73 7.35
CA VAL A 127 -1.95 -2.51 8.25
C VAL A 127 -0.72 -1.72 8.65
N LEU A 128 -0.04 -1.09 7.67
CA LEU A 128 1.13 -0.25 7.94
C LEU A 128 0.83 0.87 8.93
N ILE A 129 -0.24 1.65 8.68
CA ILE A 129 -0.60 2.80 9.53
C ILE A 129 -0.96 2.34 10.94
N VAL A 130 -1.67 1.23 11.08
CA VAL A 130 -2.02 0.65 12.38
C VAL A 130 -0.75 0.23 13.15
N ILE A 131 0.23 -0.35 12.48
CA ILE A 131 1.51 -0.74 13.11
C ILE A 131 2.29 0.50 13.54
N VAL A 132 2.40 1.52 12.68
CA VAL A 132 3.05 2.79 13.02
C VAL A 132 2.40 3.44 14.25
N ARG A 133 1.07 3.45 14.32
CA ARG A 133 0.33 3.96 15.49
C ARG A 133 0.54 3.13 16.74
N LYS A 134 0.60 1.81 16.61
CA LYS A 134 0.80 0.89 17.74
C LYS A 134 2.19 0.96 18.32
N TYR A 135 3.20 1.24 17.50
CA TYR A 135 4.62 1.28 17.89
C TYR A 135 5.26 2.63 17.58
N PRO A 136 4.81 3.74 18.21
CA PRO A 136 5.24 5.10 17.88
C PRO A 136 6.73 5.38 18.18
N LYS A 137 7.38 4.54 18.98
CA LYS A 137 8.81 4.65 19.33
C LYS A 137 9.74 3.95 18.33
N VAL A 138 9.18 3.19 17.39
CA VAL A 138 9.94 2.44 16.40
C VAL A 138 10.12 3.30 15.17
N ASP A 139 11.37 3.52 14.76
CA ASP A 139 11.64 4.23 13.51
C ASP A 139 11.38 3.31 12.30
N MET A 140 10.38 3.68 11.51
CA MET A 140 9.95 2.92 10.33
C MET A 140 10.63 3.39 9.03
N VAL A 141 11.48 4.42 9.06
CA VAL A 141 12.16 4.96 7.87
C VAL A 141 13.06 3.90 7.20
N PRO A 142 13.86 3.10 7.93
CA PRO A 142 14.63 2.02 7.31
C PRO A 142 13.78 0.99 6.60
N SER A 143 12.61 0.69 7.15
CA SER A 143 11.65 -0.26 6.56
C SER A 143 11.06 0.27 5.25
N GLN A 144 10.78 1.56 5.15
CA GLN A 144 10.31 2.20 3.91
C GLN A 144 11.35 2.15 2.79
N PHE A 145 12.64 2.29 3.11
CA PHE A 145 13.71 2.17 2.14
C PHE A 145 13.76 0.75 1.55
N ILE A 146 13.75 -0.28 2.40
CA ILE A 146 13.79 -1.67 1.95
C ILE A 146 12.55 -2.00 1.10
N ALA A 147 11.36 -1.57 1.54
CA ALA A 147 10.14 -1.77 0.79
C ALA A 147 10.15 -1.04 -0.58
N GLY A 148 10.68 0.19 -0.61
CA GLY A 148 10.84 0.97 -1.84
C GLY A 148 11.79 0.32 -2.85
N THR A 149 12.93 -0.23 -2.37
CA THR A 149 13.88 -0.96 -3.22
C THR A 149 13.26 -2.23 -3.77
N PHE A 150 12.52 -2.97 -2.94
CA PHE A 150 11.84 -4.20 -3.34
C PHE A 150 10.76 -3.93 -4.39
N ALA A 151 9.94 -2.89 -4.18
CA ALA A 151 8.92 -2.47 -5.12
C ALA A 151 9.52 -1.96 -6.45
N ALA A 152 10.66 -1.26 -6.41
CA ALA A 152 11.37 -0.82 -7.60
C ALA A 152 11.91 -2.00 -8.42
N LEU A 153 12.45 -3.01 -7.74
CA LEU A 153 12.92 -4.26 -8.38
C LEU A 153 11.78 -5.02 -9.06
N ILE A 154 10.65 -5.20 -8.36
CA ILE A 154 9.47 -5.86 -8.94
C ILE A 154 8.95 -5.06 -10.14
N GLY A 155 8.84 -3.74 -10.02
CA GLY A 155 8.42 -2.87 -11.10
C GLY A 155 9.32 -2.97 -12.32
N TYR A 156 10.64 -3.06 -12.13
CA TYR A 156 11.59 -3.25 -13.21
C TYR A 156 11.45 -4.62 -13.91
N LEU A 157 11.29 -5.69 -13.14
CA LEU A 157 11.10 -7.05 -13.67
C LEU A 157 9.78 -7.18 -14.46
N VAL A 158 8.72 -6.57 -13.96
CA VAL A 158 7.43 -6.57 -14.65
C VAL A 158 7.48 -5.73 -15.93
N ALA A 159 8.06 -4.53 -15.88
CA ALA A 159 8.21 -3.66 -17.05
C ALA A 159 9.12 -4.30 -18.12
N GLY A 160 10.21 -4.96 -17.72
CA GLY A 160 11.12 -5.65 -18.63
C GLY A 160 10.45 -6.82 -19.41
N LYS A 161 9.54 -7.54 -18.78
CA LYS A 161 8.74 -8.59 -19.47
C LYS A 161 7.75 -8.05 -20.47
N LEU A 162 7.17 -6.87 -20.22
CA LEU A 162 6.18 -6.24 -21.09
C LEU A 162 6.82 -5.56 -22.32
N SER A 163 8.04 -5.04 -22.18
CA SER A 163 8.80 -4.44 -23.30
C SER A 163 9.28 -5.47 -24.33
N ILE A 164 9.33 -6.76 -23.98
CA ILE A 164 9.75 -7.85 -24.88
C ILE A 164 8.54 -8.43 -25.63
N SER A 165 7.33 -8.12 -25.22
CA SER A 165 6.06 -8.63 -25.77
C SER A 165 5.36 -7.67 -26.75
N SER A 166 5.94 -6.52 -27.04
CA SER A 166 5.50 -5.57 -28.05
C SER A 166 6.47 -5.57 -29.24
#